data_00394576236abe3436a86d8a20ff485a
#
_entry.id   00394576236abe3436a86d8a20ff485a
#
_cell.length_a   1.000
_cell.length_b   1.000
_cell.length_c   1.000
_cell.angle_alpha   90.00
_cell.angle_beta   90.00
_cell.angle_gamma   90.00
#
_symmetry.space_group_name_H-M   'P 1'
#
loop_
_entity.id
_entity.type
_entity.pdbx_description
1 polymer ?
#
loop_
_entity_poly.entity_id
_entity_poly.type
_entity_poly.pdbx_seq_one_letter_code
_entity_poly.pdbx_strand_id
1 'polypeptide(L)'
;KGYSATYTVTNPQRAPRVSLTDDGHKLVISRLGNRLRVAGTAELNGYTRELNPVRCEAITQRTRELFPEACDYDHPQYWTGLRPLTPSNVPYIGRTPLGNLFLNTGHGTLGWTMGCGSGKAIADIVSGRRPDVDFAFTGMAFEREEPRMVSLPAKG
;
A
#
# COMPACT_ATOMS: atom_id res chain seq x y z
N LYS A 1 1.73 4.69 -10.80
CA LYS A 1 1.12 5.65 -9.87
C LYS A 1 -0.36 5.36 -9.67
N GLY A 2 -0.92 5.78 -8.53
CA GLY A 2 -2.34 5.69 -8.21
C GLY A 2 -3.00 7.06 -8.17
N TYR A 3 -4.34 7.08 -8.26
CA TYR A 3 -5.15 8.29 -8.25
C TYR A 3 -6.17 8.27 -7.12
N SER A 4 -6.60 9.43 -6.69
CA SER A 4 -7.80 9.58 -5.88
C SER A 4 -8.50 10.90 -6.20
N ALA A 5 -9.82 10.89 -6.04
CA ALA A 5 -10.66 12.06 -6.05
C ALA A 5 -11.34 12.21 -4.68
N THR A 6 -11.43 13.42 -4.19
CA THR A 6 -12.12 13.73 -2.92
C THR A 6 -13.18 14.77 -3.19
N TYR A 7 -14.41 14.48 -2.75
CA TYR A 7 -15.59 15.31 -2.94
C TYR A 7 -16.14 15.77 -1.60
N THR A 8 -16.70 16.97 -1.56
CA THR A 8 -17.48 17.43 -0.41
C THR A 8 -18.84 16.74 -0.40
N VAL A 9 -19.19 16.11 0.70
CA VAL A 9 -20.53 15.48 0.87
C VAL A 9 -21.56 16.59 1.10
N THR A 10 -22.49 16.74 0.16
CA THR A 10 -23.58 17.72 0.22
C THR A 10 -24.86 17.09 0.75
N ASN A 11 -25.06 15.79 0.52
CA ASN A 11 -26.20 15.04 1.05
C ASN A 11 -25.73 13.81 1.84
N PRO A 12 -25.58 13.94 3.17
CA PRO A 12 -25.06 12.86 4.01
C PRO A 12 -25.88 11.57 4.00
N GLN A 13 -27.18 11.65 3.68
CA GLN A 13 -28.07 10.48 3.65
C GLN A 13 -27.92 9.67 2.37
N ARG A 14 -27.46 10.29 1.30
CA ARG A 14 -27.19 9.65 0.00
C ARG A 14 -25.75 9.15 -0.14
N ALA A 15 -24.85 9.60 0.74
CA ALA A 15 -23.47 9.13 0.77
C ALA A 15 -23.33 7.82 1.54
N PRO A 16 -22.40 6.93 1.13
CA PRO A 16 -22.17 5.67 1.83
C PRO A 16 -21.69 5.92 3.28
N ARG A 17 -22.10 5.06 4.20
CA ARG A 17 -21.69 5.11 5.62
C ARG A 17 -20.52 4.19 5.93
N VAL A 18 -20.27 3.23 5.07
CA VAL A 18 -19.17 2.24 5.17
C VAL A 18 -18.25 2.37 3.97
N SER A 19 -17.03 1.89 4.10
CA SER A 19 -16.12 1.78 2.95
C SER A 19 -16.61 0.68 2.01
N LEU A 20 -16.54 0.96 0.71
CA LEU A 20 -17.00 0.07 -0.35
C LEU A 20 -15.87 -0.16 -1.35
N THR A 21 -15.86 -1.32 -1.96
CA THR A 21 -14.99 -1.64 -3.10
C THR A 21 -15.85 -1.93 -4.32
N ASP A 22 -15.66 -1.16 -5.37
CA ASP A 22 -16.16 -1.48 -6.72
C ASP A 22 -15.09 -2.30 -7.43
N ASP A 23 -15.23 -3.61 -7.35
CA ASP A 23 -14.23 -4.52 -7.90
C ASP A 23 -14.18 -4.49 -9.42
N GLY A 24 -15.29 -4.22 -10.08
CA GLY A 24 -15.35 -4.07 -11.54
C GLY A 24 -14.52 -2.90 -12.07
N HIS A 25 -14.56 -1.76 -11.37
CA HIS A 25 -13.83 -0.54 -11.75
C HIS A 25 -12.56 -0.32 -10.94
N LYS A 26 -12.24 -1.22 -10.00
CA LYS A 26 -11.05 -1.15 -9.13
C LYS A 26 -11.00 0.16 -8.34
N LEU A 27 -12.13 0.57 -7.78
CA LEU A 27 -12.27 1.75 -6.95
C LEU A 27 -12.52 1.36 -5.49
N VAL A 28 -11.91 2.10 -4.57
CA VAL A 28 -12.18 2.03 -3.13
C VAL A 28 -12.77 3.36 -2.69
N ILE A 29 -13.95 3.30 -2.11
CA ILE A 29 -14.77 4.44 -1.74
C ILE A 29 -14.85 4.50 -0.23
N SER A 30 -14.41 5.61 0.36
CA SER A 30 -14.38 5.78 1.83
C SER A 30 -14.91 7.15 2.23
N ARG A 31 -15.81 7.16 3.22
CA ARG A 31 -16.29 8.39 3.81
C ARG A 31 -15.39 8.84 4.95
N LEU A 32 -14.91 10.07 4.88
CA LEU A 32 -14.02 10.72 5.85
C LEU A 32 -14.72 12.00 6.40
N GLY A 33 -15.63 11.81 7.35
CA GLY A 33 -16.45 12.90 7.87
C GLY A 33 -17.40 13.48 6.80
N ASN A 34 -17.20 14.74 6.43
CA ASN A 34 -17.95 15.43 5.39
C ASN A 34 -17.34 15.28 3.98
N ARG A 35 -16.37 14.39 3.80
CA ARG A 35 -15.73 14.13 2.51
C ARG A 35 -15.92 12.69 2.08
N LEU A 36 -16.10 12.48 0.80
CA LEU A 36 -16.07 11.18 0.16
C LEU A 36 -14.77 11.07 -0.64
N ARG A 37 -13.90 10.16 -0.27
CA ARG A 37 -12.66 9.88 -0.99
C ARG A 37 -12.80 8.61 -1.79
N VAL A 38 -12.51 8.69 -3.08
CA VAL A 38 -12.51 7.57 -4.00
C VAL A 38 -11.11 7.41 -4.55
N ALA A 39 -10.49 6.29 -4.25
CA ALA A 39 -9.15 5.94 -4.72
C ALA A 39 -9.24 4.80 -5.71
N GLY A 40 -8.48 4.87 -6.77
CA GLY A 40 -8.45 3.79 -7.75
C GLY A 40 -7.57 4.12 -8.92
N THR A 41 -7.69 3.28 -9.93
CA THR A 41 -6.87 3.23 -11.11
C THR A 41 -5.37 3.09 -10.82
N ALA A 42 -4.67 2.41 -11.69
CA ALA A 42 -3.21 2.32 -11.67
C ALA A 42 -2.67 2.72 -13.03
N GLU A 43 -1.61 3.49 -13.04
CA GLU A 43 -0.96 3.92 -14.27
C GLU A 43 0.54 3.60 -14.21
N LEU A 44 1.00 2.83 -15.18
CA LEU A 44 2.41 2.54 -15.42
C LEU A 44 2.93 3.53 -16.45
N ASN A 45 3.46 4.67 -16.00
CA ASN A 45 3.91 5.76 -16.85
C ASN A 45 5.13 6.47 -16.24
N GLY A 46 6.21 5.69 -16.01
CA GLY A 46 7.44 6.23 -15.42
C GLY A 46 7.22 6.88 -14.06
N TYR A 47 7.92 7.98 -13.79
CA TYR A 47 7.93 8.68 -12.51
C TYR A 47 7.15 10.00 -12.49
N THR A 48 6.44 10.34 -13.57
CA THR A 48 5.65 11.59 -13.62
C THR A 48 4.52 11.56 -12.58
N ARG A 49 4.30 12.73 -11.95
CA ARG A 49 3.19 12.96 -11.02
C ARG A 49 2.10 13.83 -11.63
N GLU A 50 2.12 14.04 -12.92
CA GLU A 50 1.07 14.78 -13.61
C GLU A 50 -0.24 14.01 -13.53
N LEU A 51 -1.34 14.73 -13.30
CA LEU A 51 -2.67 14.19 -13.32
C LEU A 51 -3.09 13.91 -14.76
N ASN A 52 -3.58 12.70 -15.01
CA ASN A 52 -4.20 12.37 -16.28
C ASN A 52 -5.70 12.70 -16.20
N PRO A 53 -6.20 13.69 -16.97
CA PRO A 53 -7.60 14.13 -16.88
C PRO A 53 -8.61 13.02 -17.16
N VAL A 54 -8.31 12.14 -18.11
CA VAL A 54 -9.21 11.03 -18.47
C VAL A 54 -9.39 10.06 -17.30
N ARG A 55 -8.33 9.79 -16.54
CA ARG A 55 -8.42 8.94 -15.35
C ARG A 55 -9.15 9.61 -14.20
N CYS A 56 -8.91 10.91 -14.03
CA CYS A 56 -9.62 11.73 -13.03
C CYS A 56 -11.12 11.74 -13.30
N GLU A 57 -11.50 12.00 -14.54
CA GLU A 57 -12.89 12.03 -14.97
C GLU A 57 -13.57 10.67 -14.83
N ALA A 58 -12.90 9.59 -15.19
CA ALA A 58 -13.45 8.24 -15.04
C ALA A 58 -13.80 7.91 -13.58
N ILE A 59 -12.98 8.34 -12.61
CA ILE A 59 -13.28 8.18 -11.18
C ILE A 59 -14.52 9.00 -10.82
N THR A 60 -14.61 10.24 -11.27
CA THR A 60 -15.73 11.13 -10.98
C THR A 60 -17.04 10.62 -11.58
N GLN A 61 -17.01 10.24 -12.85
CA GLN A 61 -18.17 9.70 -13.54
C GLN A 61 -18.71 8.46 -12.81
N ARG A 62 -17.83 7.51 -12.50
CA ARG A 62 -18.26 6.30 -11.79
C ARG A 62 -18.79 6.58 -10.39
N THR A 63 -18.19 7.52 -9.68
CA THR A 63 -18.68 7.91 -8.35
C THR A 63 -20.05 8.57 -8.44
N ARG A 64 -20.29 9.43 -9.42
CA ARG A 64 -21.58 10.07 -9.69
C ARG A 64 -22.67 9.05 -10.08
N GLU A 65 -22.33 8.04 -10.85
CA GLU A 65 -23.25 6.95 -11.19
C GLU A 65 -23.70 6.17 -9.95
N LEU A 66 -22.78 5.87 -9.03
CA LEU A 66 -23.08 5.12 -7.83
C LEU A 66 -23.84 5.96 -6.78
N PHE A 67 -23.53 7.24 -6.69
CA PHE A 67 -24.05 8.14 -5.65
C PHE A 67 -24.44 9.51 -6.23
N PRO A 68 -25.44 9.60 -7.12
CA PRO A 68 -25.69 10.78 -7.96
C PRO A 68 -25.94 12.06 -7.18
N GLU A 69 -26.51 11.98 -5.97
CA GLU A 69 -26.90 13.13 -5.16
C GLU A 69 -26.09 13.30 -3.88
N ALA A 70 -24.98 12.57 -3.72
CA ALA A 70 -24.26 12.52 -2.46
C ALA A 70 -23.29 13.69 -2.24
N CYS A 71 -22.68 14.19 -3.31
CA CYS A 71 -21.52 15.07 -3.23
C CYS A 71 -21.55 16.19 -4.28
N ASP A 72 -20.75 17.22 -4.02
CA ASP A 72 -20.37 18.20 -5.03
C ASP A 72 -19.31 17.56 -5.96
N TYR A 73 -19.76 17.21 -7.16
CA TYR A 73 -18.92 16.59 -8.19
C TYR A 73 -18.31 17.61 -9.16
N ASP A 74 -18.67 18.87 -9.05
CA ASP A 74 -18.18 19.91 -9.95
C ASP A 74 -16.85 20.51 -9.44
N HIS A 75 -16.55 20.31 -8.14
CA HIS A 75 -15.33 20.78 -7.50
C HIS A 75 -14.51 19.62 -6.87
N PRO A 76 -14.10 18.61 -7.63
CA PRO A 76 -13.33 17.49 -7.12
C PRO A 76 -11.90 17.89 -6.78
N GLN A 77 -11.37 17.36 -5.68
CA GLN A 77 -9.95 17.48 -5.36
C GLN A 77 -9.23 16.21 -5.82
N TYR A 78 -8.51 16.28 -6.93
CA TYR A 78 -7.73 15.17 -7.44
C TYR A 78 -6.35 15.12 -6.82
N TRP A 79 -5.86 13.90 -6.65
CA TRP A 79 -4.50 13.63 -6.20
C TRP A 79 -3.94 12.41 -6.92
N THR A 80 -2.63 12.42 -7.12
CA THR A 80 -1.89 11.27 -7.64
C THR A 80 -0.58 11.09 -6.89
N GLY A 81 -0.10 9.86 -6.79
CA GLY A 81 1.17 9.54 -6.16
C GLY A 81 1.78 8.24 -6.67
N LEU A 82 3.10 8.18 -6.60
CA LEU A 82 3.84 6.97 -6.92
C LEU A 82 3.62 5.94 -5.80
N ARG A 83 3.45 4.70 -6.20
CA ARG A 83 3.24 3.58 -5.29
C ARG A 83 4.51 2.74 -5.23
N PRO A 84 5.09 2.52 -4.04
CA PRO A 84 6.30 1.71 -3.90
C PRO A 84 5.95 0.22 -4.03
N LEU A 85 5.85 -0.27 -5.25
CA LEU A 85 5.58 -1.67 -5.57
C LEU A 85 6.89 -2.41 -5.79
N THR A 86 6.97 -3.62 -5.24
CA THR A 86 7.96 -4.61 -5.64
C THR A 86 7.42 -5.51 -6.75
N PRO A 87 8.24 -6.19 -7.53
CA PRO A 87 7.76 -7.11 -8.57
C PRO A 87 6.85 -8.23 -8.05
N SER A 88 7.10 -8.69 -6.81
CA SER A 88 6.33 -9.75 -6.15
C SER A 88 5.14 -9.26 -5.34
N ASN A 89 4.95 -7.95 -5.19
CA ASN A 89 4.05 -7.30 -4.21
C ASN A 89 4.35 -7.63 -2.73
N VAL A 90 5.48 -8.27 -2.45
CA VAL A 90 5.95 -8.54 -1.08
C VAL A 90 6.90 -7.42 -0.66
N PRO A 91 6.69 -6.73 0.46
CA PRO A 91 7.59 -5.67 0.90
C PRO A 91 8.97 -6.20 1.28
N TYR A 92 9.98 -5.35 1.14
CA TYR A 92 11.31 -5.62 1.65
C TYR A 92 11.42 -5.13 3.08
N ILE A 93 11.53 -6.07 4.04
CA ILE A 93 11.68 -5.77 5.46
C ILE A 93 12.86 -6.56 5.99
N GLY A 94 13.94 -5.89 6.41
CA GLY A 94 15.08 -6.59 6.98
C GLY A 94 16.43 -6.01 6.65
N ARG A 95 17.46 -6.83 6.86
CA ARG A 95 18.85 -6.48 6.60
C ARG A 95 19.16 -6.55 5.11
N THR A 96 20.13 -5.76 4.68
CA THR A 96 20.75 -5.89 3.37
C THR A 96 22.15 -6.53 3.51
N PRO A 97 22.81 -6.87 2.40
CA PRO A 97 24.22 -7.28 2.44
C PRO A 97 25.16 -6.20 3.02
N LEU A 98 24.74 -4.93 3.04
CA LEU A 98 25.49 -3.87 3.69
C LEU A 98 25.15 -3.84 5.19
N GLY A 99 26.15 -4.03 6.05
CA GLY A 99 25.96 -4.29 7.47
C GLY A 99 25.17 -3.26 8.28
N ASN A 100 25.10 -2.02 7.80
CA ASN A 100 24.39 -0.91 8.45
C ASN A 100 23.18 -0.40 7.66
N LEU A 101 22.74 -1.10 6.60
CA LEU A 101 21.59 -0.74 5.81
C LEU A 101 20.46 -1.75 6.02
N PHE A 102 19.30 -1.22 6.39
CA PHE A 102 18.07 -1.97 6.58
C PHE A 102 16.98 -1.40 5.68
N LEU A 103 16.08 -2.25 5.24
CA LEU A 103 14.94 -1.85 4.40
C LEU A 103 13.64 -2.09 5.15
N ASN A 104 12.69 -1.18 4.95
CA ASN A 104 11.29 -1.33 5.31
C ASN A 104 10.46 -0.58 4.26
N THR A 105 10.28 -1.17 3.09
CA THR A 105 9.73 -0.51 1.90
C THR A 105 9.01 -1.49 0.98
N GLY A 106 8.37 -0.96 -0.06
CA GLY A 106 7.75 -1.81 -1.08
C GLY A 106 6.37 -2.35 -0.70
N HIS A 107 5.66 -1.73 0.26
CA HIS A 107 4.37 -2.20 0.78
C HIS A 107 3.19 -2.06 -0.19
N GLY A 108 3.41 -1.51 -1.37
CA GLY A 108 2.40 -1.41 -2.41
C GLY A 108 1.13 -0.68 -1.95
N THR A 109 -0.01 -1.35 -2.07
CA THR A 109 -1.33 -0.82 -1.68
C THR A 109 -1.61 -0.96 -0.19
N LEU A 110 -0.86 -1.77 0.54
CA LEU A 110 -1.14 -2.19 1.91
C LEU A 110 -0.27 -1.50 2.96
N GLY A 111 0.52 -0.48 2.57
CA GLY A 111 1.47 0.16 3.46
C GLY A 111 0.86 0.73 4.74
N TRP A 112 -0.32 1.32 4.66
CA TRP A 112 -1.04 1.79 5.84
C TRP A 112 -1.42 0.64 6.78
N THR A 113 -2.01 -0.42 6.23
CA THR A 113 -2.44 -1.59 6.99
C THR A 113 -1.29 -2.32 7.66
N MET A 114 -0.17 -2.43 6.96
CA MET A 114 1.01 -3.17 7.43
C MET A 114 1.96 -2.31 8.27
N GLY A 115 1.77 -1.00 8.32
CA GLY A 115 2.75 -0.05 8.87
C GLY A 115 3.19 -0.34 10.31
N CYS A 116 2.26 -0.62 11.21
CA CYS A 116 2.59 -0.92 12.60
C CYS A 116 3.36 -2.25 12.74
N GLY A 117 2.89 -3.31 12.05
CA GLY A 117 3.53 -4.63 12.10
C GLY A 117 4.92 -4.61 11.49
N SER A 118 5.07 -4.01 10.31
CA SER A 118 6.37 -3.90 9.65
C SER A 118 7.33 -2.99 10.41
N GLY A 119 6.82 -1.93 11.04
CA GLY A 119 7.60 -1.05 11.90
C GLY A 119 8.14 -1.76 13.15
N LYS A 120 7.30 -2.57 13.82
CA LYS A 120 7.76 -3.41 14.95
C LYS A 120 8.82 -4.40 14.50
N ALA A 121 8.57 -5.09 13.40
CA ALA A 121 9.48 -6.10 12.89
C ALA A 121 10.87 -5.53 12.54
N ILE A 122 10.92 -4.40 11.82
CA ILE A 122 12.22 -3.77 11.49
C ILE A 122 12.93 -3.27 12.74
N ALA A 123 12.20 -2.78 13.74
CA ALA A 123 12.80 -2.36 15.01
C ALA A 123 13.44 -3.54 15.75
N ASP A 124 12.79 -4.71 15.75
CA ASP A 124 13.37 -5.93 16.33
C ASP A 124 14.64 -6.35 15.58
N ILE A 125 14.60 -6.38 14.26
CA ILE A 125 15.74 -6.75 13.39
C ILE A 125 16.94 -5.80 13.60
N VAL A 126 16.69 -4.49 13.62
CA VAL A 126 17.76 -3.48 13.85
C VAL A 126 18.37 -3.63 15.22
N SER A 127 17.57 -3.97 16.24
CA SER A 127 18.02 -4.21 17.61
C SER A 127 18.62 -5.60 17.86
N GLY A 128 18.77 -6.41 16.81
CA GLY A 128 19.31 -7.78 16.92
C GLY A 128 18.32 -8.79 17.54
N ARG A 129 17.07 -8.44 17.71
CA ARG A 129 16.02 -9.33 18.19
C ARG A 129 15.37 -10.08 17.01
N ARG A 130 14.82 -11.26 17.29
CA ARG A 130 14.04 -12.01 16.31
C ARG A 130 12.62 -11.37 16.23
N PRO A 131 12.14 -11.01 15.04
CA PRO A 131 10.77 -10.53 14.89
C PRO A 131 9.75 -11.67 15.11
N ASP A 132 8.52 -11.33 15.48
CA ASP A 132 7.43 -12.30 15.72
C ASP A 132 7.00 -13.02 14.43
N VAL A 133 7.27 -12.42 13.27
CA VAL A 133 6.92 -12.96 11.96
C VAL A 133 8.21 -13.40 11.24
N ASP A 134 8.18 -14.59 10.65
CA ASP A 134 9.28 -15.05 9.80
C ASP A 134 9.20 -14.35 8.44
N PHE A 135 10.20 -13.47 8.17
CA PHE A 135 10.33 -12.72 6.92
C PHE A 135 11.19 -13.46 5.88
N ALA A 136 11.18 -14.77 5.83
CA ALA A 136 11.84 -15.55 4.78
C ALA A 136 11.38 -15.13 3.35
N PHE A 137 10.38 -14.27 3.25
CA PHE A 137 9.81 -13.73 2.00
C PHE A 137 10.26 -12.33 1.62
N THR A 138 11.24 -11.75 2.27
CA THR A 138 11.57 -10.32 2.06
C THR A 138 12.14 -10.00 0.67
N GLY A 139 12.05 -10.91 -0.29
CA GLY A 139 12.51 -10.69 -1.68
C GLY A 139 14.02 -10.59 -1.83
N MET A 140 14.75 -10.50 -0.74
CA MET A 140 16.18 -10.67 -0.68
C MET A 140 16.41 -12.09 -0.20
N ALA A 141 16.92 -12.97 -1.07
CA ALA A 141 17.38 -14.28 -0.67
C ALA A 141 18.52 -14.08 0.32
N PHE A 142 18.19 -14.09 1.61
CA PHE A 142 19.20 -14.39 2.59
C PHE A 142 19.53 -15.86 2.39
N GLU A 143 20.72 -16.17 1.89
CA GLU A 143 21.27 -17.50 2.05
C GLU A 143 21.16 -17.83 3.54
N ARG A 144 20.32 -18.79 3.87
CA ARG A 144 20.36 -19.38 5.21
C ARG A 144 21.77 -19.92 5.33
N GLU A 145 22.59 -19.36 6.19
CA GLU A 145 23.77 -20.10 6.67
C GLU A 145 23.20 -21.39 7.24
N GLU A 146 23.39 -22.50 6.51
CA GLU A 146 23.13 -23.81 7.07
C GLU A 146 23.93 -23.91 8.37
N PRO A 147 23.31 -24.31 9.47
CA PRO A 147 24.01 -24.48 10.71
C PRO A 147 25.16 -25.44 10.42
N ARG A 148 26.41 -24.95 10.52
CA ARG A 148 27.60 -25.79 10.40
C ARG A 148 27.42 -26.95 11.34
N MET A 149 27.21 -28.16 10.81
CA MET A 149 27.23 -29.37 11.60
C MET A 149 28.64 -29.47 12.19
N VAL A 150 28.72 -29.16 13.46
CA VAL A 150 29.94 -29.43 14.24
C VAL A 150 30.05 -30.95 14.30
N SER A 151 30.93 -31.53 13.50
CA SER A 151 31.30 -32.94 13.62
C SER A 151 31.88 -33.17 15.03
N LEU A 152 31.15 -33.91 15.86
CA LEU A 152 31.65 -34.37 17.14
C LEU A 152 32.89 -35.26 16.87
N PRO A 153 33.97 -35.07 17.61
CA PRO A 153 35.14 -35.95 17.47
C PRO A 153 34.73 -37.39 17.82
N ALA A 154 35.09 -38.33 16.95
CA ALA A 154 34.91 -39.75 17.21
C ALA A 154 35.60 -40.12 18.54
N LYS A 155 34.82 -40.69 19.45
CA LYS A 155 35.38 -41.29 20.68
C LYS A 155 36.23 -42.48 20.26
N GLY A 156 37.56 -42.37 20.49
CA GLY A 156 38.46 -43.48 20.47
C GLY A 156 38.30 -44.37 21.72
#